data_cdaa67ca492f7e1c94a6d47a8d71732f
#
_entry.id   cdaa67ca492f7e1c94a6d47a8d71732f
#
_cell.length_a   1.000
_cell.length_b   1.000
_cell.length_c   1.000
_cell.angle_alpha   90.00
_cell.angle_beta   90.00
_cell.angle_gamma   90.00
#
_symmetry.space_group_name_H-M   'P 1'
#
loop_
_entity.id
_entity.type
_entity.pdbx_description
1 polymer ?
#
loop_
_entity_poly.entity_id
_entity_poly.type
_entity_poly.pdbx_seq_one_letter_code
_entity_poly.pdbx_strand_id
1 'polypeptide(L)'
;MRIVLLVLAAVLPASAILYNIDQPVPISLAHAEYYVSARLWGSGGIMMRFGLGLFDRVTLGMSYGGNYIIGARKPEFFDRYRPEFQARLAVLQEQGYAPNVMLGFESQGYDDCIQQEYEVREKGGYLCVGKTVDAIRTHCQLGVSYWKGFDGFVALNALLPGDVELIAEYDPAFNDRREEQKNPGFLNFGIGWTFAERIRMVLGLRDALGNRAETKLNRVLEISLNERF
;
A
#
# COMPACT_ATOMS: atom_id res chain seq x y z
N MET A 1 14.77 1.37 49.52
CA MET A 1 13.79 2.20 48.78
C MET A 1 14.00 1.91 47.31
N ARG A 2 13.18 1.01 46.73
CA ARG A 2 13.26 0.63 45.31
C ARG A 2 12.34 1.57 44.52
N ILE A 3 12.92 2.41 43.70
CA ILE A 3 12.16 3.27 42.74
C ILE A 3 11.75 2.34 41.61
N VAL A 4 10.46 2.02 41.56
CA VAL A 4 9.85 1.36 40.40
C VAL A 4 9.61 2.47 39.38
N LEU A 5 10.45 2.53 38.36
CA LEU A 5 10.22 3.38 37.19
C LEU A 5 9.10 2.74 36.36
N LEU A 6 7.86 3.24 36.54
CA LEU A 6 6.75 2.92 35.67
C LEU A 6 7.00 3.66 34.36
N VAL A 7 7.58 2.99 33.38
CA VAL A 7 7.60 3.49 32.00
C VAL A 7 6.16 3.30 31.47
N LEU A 8 5.37 4.36 31.55
CA LEU A 8 4.14 4.46 30.76
C LEU A 8 4.58 4.53 29.29
N ALA A 9 4.59 3.40 28.60
CA ALA A 9 4.62 3.37 27.16
C ALA A 9 3.28 3.99 26.70
N ALA A 10 3.28 5.27 26.39
CA ALA A 10 2.20 5.88 25.63
C ALA A 10 2.14 5.13 24.31
N VAL A 11 1.15 4.28 24.16
CA VAL A 11 0.79 3.72 22.85
C VAL A 11 0.20 4.90 22.08
N LEU A 12 1.07 5.64 21.42
CA LEU A 12 0.65 6.65 20.46
C LEU A 12 -0.10 5.89 19.35
N PRO A 13 -1.26 6.37 18.91
CA PRO A 13 -1.95 5.76 17.80
C PRO A 13 -1.02 5.83 16.59
N ALA A 14 -0.47 4.69 16.21
CA ALA A 14 0.29 4.60 14.97
C ALA A 14 -0.65 5.00 13.83
N SER A 15 -0.28 6.00 13.08
CA SER A 15 -0.99 6.40 11.86
C SER A 15 -1.28 5.17 11.01
N ALA A 16 -2.53 4.94 10.63
CA ALA A 16 -2.91 3.74 9.92
C ALA A 16 -2.29 3.73 8.52
N ILE A 17 -1.39 2.78 8.27
CA ILE A 17 -0.73 2.58 6.99
C ILE A 17 -1.61 1.68 6.15
N LEU A 18 -2.27 2.22 5.11
CA LEU A 18 -3.14 1.43 4.27
C LEU A 18 -2.41 0.66 3.17
N TYR A 19 -1.26 1.15 2.73
CA TYR A 19 -0.43 0.51 1.70
C TYR A 19 1.05 0.54 2.09
N ASN A 20 1.78 -0.51 1.73
CA ASN A 20 3.23 -0.49 1.71
C ASN A 20 3.72 0.34 0.52
N ILE A 21 4.10 -0.29 -0.57
CA ILE A 21 4.32 0.37 -1.88
C ILE A 21 3.07 0.11 -2.73
N ASP A 22 2.86 -1.13 -3.19
CA ASP A 22 1.73 -1.52 -4.03
C ASP A 22 0.78 -2.50 -3.31
N GLN A 23 1.22 -3.10 -2.20
CA GLN A 23 0.44 -4.10 -1.49
C GLN A 23 -0.36 -3.49 -0.33
N PRO A 24 -1.65 -3.87 -0.17
CA PRO A 24 -2.48 -3.41 0.93
C PRO A 24 -1.98 -3.97 2.27
N VAL A 25 -1.97 -3.14 3.30
CA VAL A 25 -1.67 -3.56 4.68
C VAL A 25 -2.96 -4.02 5.36
N PRO A 26 -2.94 -5.09 6.20
CA PRO A 26 -4.14 -5.63 6.84
C PRO A 26 -4.63 -4.78 8.03
N ILE A 27 -4.79 -3.49 7.81
CA ILE A 27 -5.24 -2.50 8.79
C ILE A 27 -6.43 -1.74 8.23
N SER A 28 -7.44 -1.48 9.07
CA SER A 28 -8.54 -0.56 8.79
C SER A 28 -8.32 0.76 9.53
N LEU A 29 -8.87 1.83 8.99
CA LEU A 29 -8.95 3.12 9.68
C LEU A 29 -9.87 3.01 10.90
N ALA A 30 -9.57 3.77 11.95
CA ALA A 30 -10.46 3.92 13.10
C ALA A 30 -11.75 4.63 12.71
N HIS A 31 -12.77 4.59 13.58
CA HIS A 31 -14.01 5.33 13.34
C HIS A 31 -13.74 6.83 13.26
N ALA A 32 -14.29 7.47 12.21
CA ALA A 32 -14.10 8.88 11.89
C ALA A 32 -12.63 9.28 11.56
N GLU A 33 -11.74 8.32 11.35
CA GLU A 33 -10.42 8.57 10.78
C GLU A 33 -10.54 8.64 9.25
N TYR A 34 -9.91 9.64 8.66
CA TYR A 34 -9.80 9.73 7.20
C TYR A 34 -8.34 9.65 6.75
N TYR A 35 -8.18 9.15 5.54
CA TYR A 35 -6.92 9.00 4.84
C TYR A 35 -6.98 9.72 3.52
N VAL A 36 -5.97 10.52 3.22
CA VAL A 36 -5.78 11.13 1.90
C VAL A 36 -4.36 10.85 1.45
N SER A 37 -4.18 10.40 0.22
CA SER A 37 -2.84 10.28 -0.34
C SER A 37 -2.75 10.80 -1.77
N ALA A 38 -1.55 11.26 -2.11
CA ALA A 38 -1.12 11.57 -3.45
C ALA A 38 0.05 10.65 -3.82
N ARG A 39 -0.11 9.87 -4.88
CA ARG A 39 0.91 9.00 -5.42
C ARG A 39 1.37 9.50 -6.78
N LEU A 40 2.68 9.59 -6.94
CA LEU A 40 3.34 10.02 -8.16
C LEU A 40 4.26 8.91 -8.66
N TRP A 41 4.30 8.69 -9.97
CA TRP A 41 5.20 7.72 -10.59
C TRP A 41 5.79 8.26 -11.89
N GLY A 42 6.57 7.44 -12.57
CA GLY A 42 7.14 7.75 -13.88
C GLY A 42 6.09 8.27 -14.86
N SER A 43 6.51 8.85 -15.94
CA SER A 43 5.63 9.45 -16.98
C SER A 43 4.70 10.57 -16.49
N GLY A 44 5.00 11.18 -15.34
CA GLY A 44 4.17 12.25 -14.78
C GLY A 44 2.79 11.78 -14.34
N GLY A 45 2.66 10.52 -13.95
CA GLY A 45 1.44 9.96 -13.41
C GLY A 45 1.14 10.47 -12.00
N ILE A 46 -0.13 10.71 -11.73
CA ILE A 46 -0.64 11.09 -10.40
C ILE A 46 -1.91 10.31 -10.10
N MET A 47 -2.02 9.82 -8.87
CA MET A 47 -3.25 9.27 -8.33
C MET A 47 -3.52 9.82 -6.94
N MET A 48 -4.74 10.25 -6.72
CA MET A 48 -5.26 10.62 -5.42
C MET A 48 -6.09 9.46 -4.85
N ARG A 49 -5.92 9.19 -3.57
CA ARG A 49 -6.77 8.25 -2.82
C ARG A 49 -7.40 8.97 -1.65
N PHE A 50 -8.62 8.59 -1.34
CA PHE A 50 -9.33 8.98 -0.15
C PHE A 50 -9.92 7.75 0.53
N GLY A 51 -9.90 7.70 1.86
CA GLY A 51 -10.51 6.65 2.66
C GLY A 51 -11.11 7.20 3.93
N LEU A 52 -12.18 6.56 4.42
CA LEU A 52 -12.88 6.88 5.65
C LEU A 52 -13.10 5.62 6.47
N GLY A 53 -12.74 5.69 7.75
CA GLY A 53 -12.93 4.62 8.72
C GLY A 53 -14.31 4.67 9.38
N LEU A 54 -14.94 3.52 9.50
CA LEU A 54 -16.23 3.31 10.10
C LEU A 54 -16.16 2.14 11.10
N PHE A 55 -16.72 2.37 12.31
CA PHE A 55 -16.88 1.33 13.34
C PHE A 55 -15.56 0.64 13.74
N ASP A 56 -14.42 1.29 13.59
CA ASP A 56 -13.07 0.76 13.86
C ASP A 56 -12.71 -0.52 13.06
N ARG A 57 -13.52 -0.90 12.07
CA ARG A 57 -13.38 -2.15 11.33
C ARG A 57 -13.56 -2.04 9.83
N VAL A 58 -14.25 -1.03 9.37
CA VAL A 58 -14.56 -0.85 7.95
C VAL A 58 -13.85 0.38 7.45
N THR A 59 -13.18 0.27 6.32
CA THR A 59 -12.67 1.42 5.57
C THR A 59 -13.32 1.42 4.20
N LEU A 60 -13.95 2.52 3.84
CA LEU A 60 -14.44 2.76 2.49
C LEU A 60 -13.59 3.85 1.85
N GLY A 61 -13.31 3.72 0.59
CA GLY A 61 -12.50 4.72 -0.10
C GLY A 61 -12.73 4.75 -1.59
N MET A 62 -12.10 5.74 -2.20
CA MET A 62 -12.08 5.93 -3.63
C MET A 62 -10.71 6.43 -4.08
N SER A 63 -10.41 6.22 -5.34
CA SER A 63 -9.21 6.73 -5.98
C SER A 63 -9.50 7.22 -7.39
N TYR A 64 -8.68 8.14 -7.85
CA TYR A 64 -8.74 8.67 -9.19
C TYR A 64 -7.38 9.22 -9.61
N GLY A 65 -7.04 9.04 -10.88
CA GLY A 65 -5.75 9.49 -11.37
C GLY A 65 -5.58 9.31 -12.87
N GLY A 66 -4.33 9.40 -13.31
CA GLY A 66 -3.98 9.21 -14.71
C GLY A 66 -2.49 9.36 -14.96
N ASN A 67 -2.09 9.05 -16.16
CA ASN A 67 -0.74 9.24 -16.68
C ASN A 67 -0.60 10.62 -17.33
N TYR A 68 0.63 11.12 -17.45
CA TYR A 68 0.98 12.38 -18.09
C TYR A 68 0.29 13.63 -17.52
N ILE A 69 -0.16 13.58 -16.27
CA ILE A 69 -0.76 14.75 -15.61
C ILE A 69 0.30 15.83 -15.39
N ILE A 70 1.54 15.43 -15.11
CA ILE A 70 2.70 16.32 -15.07
C ILE A 70 3.51 16.11 -16.35
N GLY A 71 3.74 17.17 -17.12
CA GLY A 71 4.57 17.15 -18.32
C GLY A 71 3.94 17.83 -19.51
N ALA A 72 4.53 17.61 -20.69
CA ALA A 72 4.08 18.24 -21.94
C ALA A 72 3.14 17.36 -22.76
N ARG A 73 2.91 16.10 -22.38
CA ARG A 73 1.99 15.21 -23.07
C ARG A 73 0.55 15.47 -22.65
N LYS A 74 -0.40 15.04 -23.48
CA LYS A 74 -1.82 15.12 -23.13
C LYS A 74 -2.10 14.16 -21.97
N PRO A 75 -2.76 14.61 -20.88
CA PRO A 75 -3.15 13.73 -19.78
C PRO A 75 -4.06 12.57 -20.24
N GLU A 76 -3.81 11.39 -19.71
CA GLU A 76 -4.61 10.19 -19.91
C GLU A 76 -5.12 9.70 -18.56
N PHE A 77 -6.42 9.93 -18.32
CA PHE A 77 -7.07 9.56 -17.06
C PHE A 77 -7.49 8.10 -17.08
N PHE A 78 -7.43 7.47 -15.90
CA PHE A 78 -7.84 6.08 -15.73
C PHE A 78 -9.33 5.89 -16.02
N ASP A 79 -9.65 4.70 -16.48
CA ASP A 79 -10.98 4.11 -16.57
C ASP A 79 -12.10 5.05 -17.02
N ARG A 80 -11.89 5.74 -18.14
CA ARG A 80 -12.88 6.60 -18.77
C ARG A 80 -13.45 7.70 -17.86
N TYR A 81 -12.60 8.28 -17.00
CA TYR A 81 -12.95 9.41 -16.14
C TYR A 81 -13.88 9.06 -14.97
N ARG A 82 -13.89 7.83 -14.48
CA ARG A 82 -14.63 7.46 -13.27
C ARG A 82 -13.69 7.14 -12.11
N PRO A 83 -14.07 7.49 -10.87
CA PRO A 83 -13.36 7.04 -9.69
C PRO A 83 -13.47 5.53 -9.51
N GLU A 84 -12.41 4.92 -9.00
CA GLU A 84 -12.40 3.54 -8.56
C GLU A 84 -12.62 3.45 -7.05
N PHE A 85 -13.07 2.28 -6.59
CA PHE A 85 -13.51 2.09 -5.22
C PHE A 85 -12.65 1.08 -4.48
N GLN A 86 -12.55 1.28 -3.18
CA GLN A 86 -11.95 0.34 -2.25
C GLN A 86 -12.85 0.16 -1.02
N ALA A 87 -12.89 -1.06 -0.51
CA ALA A 87 -13.56 -1.41 0.72
C ALA A 87 -12.70 -2.40 1.49
N ARG A 88 -12.60 -2.23 2.81
CA ARG A 88 -11.82 -3.10 3.70
C ARG A 88 -12.64 -3.42 4.94
N LEU A 89 -12.56 -4.67 5.40
CA LEU A 89 -13.17 -5.15 6.63
C LEU A 89 -12.13 -5.85 7.48
N ALA A 90 -11.80 -5.28 8.64
CA ALA A 90 -10.98 -5.93 9.64
C ALA A 90 -11.80 -7.04 10.33
N VAL A 91 -11.55 -8.29 9.92
CA VAL A 91 -12.20 -9.47 10.50
C VAL A 91 -11.63 -9.73 11.89
N LEU A 92 -10.30 -9.65 12.01
CA LEU A 92 -9.57 -9.79 13.26
C LEU A 92 -8.54 -8.65 13.35
N GLN A 93 -8.46 -8.03 14.51
CA GLN A 93 -7.43 -7.04 14.81
C GLN A 93 -6.34 -7.66 15.66
N GLU A 94 -5.10 -7.25 15.42
CA GLU A 94 -3.93 -7.77 16.14
C GLU A 94 -4.05 -7.53 17.63
N GLN A 95 -3.97 -8.62 18.40
CA GLN A 95 -3.95 -8.57 19.86
C GLN A 95 -3.17 -9.76 20.40
N GLY A 96 -2.11 -9.52 21.15
CA GLY A 96 -1.25 -10.57 21.66
C GLY A 96 -0.72 -11.49 20.54
N TYR A 97 -1.10 -12.76 20.53
CA TYR A 97 -0.70 -13.71 19.48
C TYR A 97 -1.59 -13.67 18.23
N ALA A 98 -2.77 -13.09 18.32
CA ALA A 98 -3.68 -13.03 17.18
C ALA A 98 -3.14 -12.06 16.10
N PRO A 99 -3.13 -12.43 14.83
CA PRO A 99 -2.73 -11.54 13.73
C PRO A 99 -3.87 -10.59 13.37
N ASN A 100 -3.56 -9.56 12.59
CA ASN A 100 -4.55 -8.84 11.80
C ASN A 100 -5.06 -9.74 10.66
N VAL A 101 -6.37 -9.78 10.44
CA VAL A 101 -6.99 -10.44 9.29
C VAL A 101 -7.96 -9.49 8.65
N MET A 102 -7.78 -9.24 7.37
CA MET A 102 -8.58 -8.28 6.61
C MET A 102 -9.11 -8.89 5.32
N LEU A 103 -10.39 -8.71 5.06
CA LEU A 103 -11.00 -8.86 3.76
C LEU A 103 -11.07 -7.50 3.08
N GLY A 104 -10.76 -7.45 1.81
CA GLY A 104 -10.82 -6.22 1.06
C GLY A 104 -11.27 -6.41 -0.38
N PHE A 105 -11.63 -5.31 -0.98
CA PHE A 105 -11.89 -5.18 -2.41
C PHE A 105 -11.27 -3.89 -2.91
N GLU A 106 -10.59 -3.95 -4.02
CA GLU A 106 -9.99 -2.79 -4.66
C GLU A 106 -10.08 -2.93 -6.19
N SER A 107 -10.75 -1.99 -6.82
CA SER A 107 -10.90 -1.96 -8.28
C SER A 107 -9.85 -1.11 -8.97
N GLN A 108 -8.98 -0.42 -8.21
CA GLN A 108 -7.97 0.46 -8.77
C GLN A 108 -6.75 -0.35 -9.25
N GLY A 109 -6.51 -0.30 -10.54
CA GLY A 109 -5.23 -0.63 -11.16
C GLY A 109 -4.56 0.63 -11.72
N TYR A 110 -3.30 0.50 -12.11
CA TYR A 110 -2.62 1.51 -12.91
C TYR A 110 -2.51 0.98 -14.31
N ASP A 111 -3.36 1.47 -15.19
CA ASP A 111 -3.28 1.11 -16.60
C ASP A 111 -2.00 1.67 -17.20
N ASP A 112 -1.25 0.79 -17.83
CA ASP A 112 -0.13 1.14 -18.64
C ASP A 112 -0.61 1.65 -20.00
N CYS A 113 -0.69 2.96 -20.12
CA CYS A 113 -0.95 3.58 -21.41
C CYS A 113 0.27 3.53 -22.33
N ILE A 114 1.43 3.13 -21.79
CA ILE A 114 2.67 2.95 -22.52
C ILE A 114 3.18 1.54 -22.23
N GLN A 115 3.37 0.74 -23.23
CA GLN A 115 3.88 -0.63 -23.19
C GLN A 115 5.22 -0.83 -22.43
N GLN A 116 5.75 0.18 -21.81
CA GLN A 116 7.07 0.22 -21.18
C GLN A 116 7.05 0.51 -19.67
N GLU A 117 5.88 0.70 -19.05
CA GLU A 117 5.79 1.01 -17.64
C GLU A 117 5.23 -0.12 -16.81
N TYR A 118 5.65 -0.16 -15.56
CA TYR A 118 5.17 -1.11 -14.58
C TYR A 118 3.69 -0.85 -14.29
N GLU A 119 2.86 -1.81 -14.64
CA GLU A 119 1.44 -1.77 -14.35
C GLU A 119 1.15 -2.48 -13.02
N VAL A 120 0.49 -1.78 -12.12
CA VAL A 120 -0.09 -2.39 -10.93
C VAL A 120 -1.50 -2.81 -11.27
N ARG A 121 -1.76 -4.10 -11.21
CA ARG A 121 -3.10 -4.63 -11.48
C ARG A 121 -4.05 -4.38 -10.32
N GLU A 122 -5.31 -4.36 -10.65
CA GLU A 122 -6.39 -4.37 -9.67
C GLU A 122 -6.26 -5.61 -8.77
N LYS A 123 -6.40 -5.43 -7.49
CA LYS A 123 -6.41 -6.57 -6.55
C LYS A 123 -7.74 -7.33 -6.58
N GLY A 124 -8.84 -6.67 -6.93
CA GLY A 124 -10.17 -7.25 -6.82
C GLY A 124 -10.52 -7.60 -5.38
N GLY A 125 -11.11 -8.75 -5.16
CA GLY A 125 -11.32 -9.29 -3.82
C GLY A 125 -10.01 -9.85 -3.25
N TYR A 126 -9.69 -9.54 -2.01
CA TYR A 126 -8.47 -10.05 -1.37
C TYR A 126 -8.66 -10.37 0.11
N LEU A 127 -7.84 -11.31 0.59
CA LEU A 127 -7.63 -11.61 2.01
C LEU A 127 -6.18 -11.33 2.34
N CYS A 128 -5.94 -10.55 3.39
CA CYS A 128 -4.62 -10.22 3.88
C CYS A 128 -4.50 -10.54 5.37
N VAL A 129 -3.39 -11.15 5.75
CA VAL A 129 -3.04 -11.49 7.13
C VAL A 129 -1.69 -10.87 7.46
N GLY A 130 -1.58 -10.23 8.60
CA GLY A 130 -0.32 -9.63 9.04
C GLY A 130 -0.12 -9.68 10.54
N LYS A 131 1.15 -9.66 10.93
CA LYS A 131 1.57 -9.73 12.32
C LYS A 131 2.82 -8.91 12.55
N THR A 132 2.81 -8.14 13.64
CA THR A 132 4.00 -7.41 14.10
C THR A 132 4.83 -8.32 15.00
N VAL A 133 6.12 -8.42 14.71
CA VAL A 133 7.12 -9.08 15.53
C VAL A 133 7.87 -8.00 16.30
N ASP A 134 7.43 -7.72 17.53
CA ASP A 134 7.93 -6.60 18.34
C ASP A 134 9.43 -6.68 18.60
N ALA A 135 9.98 -7.89 18.79
CA ALA A 135 11.40 -8.10 19.07
C ALA A 135 12.33 -7.52 18.00
N ILE A 136 11.87 -7.48 16.75
CA ILE A 136 12.63 -6.94 15.61
C ILE A 136 11.93 -5.74 14.96
N ARG A 137 10.87 -5.24 15.59
CA ARG A 137 10.06 -4.10 15.11
C ARG A 137 9.66 -4.23 13.64
N THR A 138 9.25 -5.43 13.24
CA THR A 138 8.94 -5.74 11.84
C THR A 138 7.51 -6.26 11.71
N HIS A 139 6.74 -5.63 10.85
CA HIS A 139 5.43 -6.13 10.42
C HIS A 139 5.62 -7.04 9.21
N CYS A 140 5.13 -8.27 9.33
CA CYS A 140 5.14 -9.26 8.28
C CYS A 140 3.71 -9.48 7.80
N GLN A 141 3.50 -9.54 6.49
CA GLN A 141 2.18 -9.79 5.94
C GLN A 141 2.23 -10.70 4.72
N LEU A 142 1.13 -11.38 4.49
CA LEU A 142 0.87 -12.17 3.29
C LEU A 142 -0.60 -12.01 2.89
N GLY A 143 -0.87 -12.14 1.61
CA GLY A 143 -2.24 -12.06 1.11
C GLY A 143 -2.43 -12.86 -0.16
N VAL A 144 -3.70 -13.09 -0.46
CA VAL A 144 -4.17 -13.66 -1.71
C VAL A 144 -5.23 -12.74 -2.29
N SER A 145 -5.27 -12.63 -3.59
CA SER A 145 -6.22 -11.78 -4.31
C SER A 145 -6.80 -12.51 -5.51
N TYR A 146 -7.94 -12.01 -5.98
CA TYR A 146 -8.59 -12.52 -7.17
C TYR A 146 -9.13 -11.39 -8.04
N TRP A 147 -8.50 -11.21 -9.18
CA TRP A 147 -8.98 -10.37 -10.27
C TRP A 147 -8.56 -10.98 -11.60
N LYS A 148 -9.53 -11.51 -12.36
CA LYS A 148 -9.26 -12.25 -13.61
C LYS A 148 -8.28 -13.43 -13.45
N GLY A 149 -8.07 -13.89 -12.21
CA GLY A 149 -7.16 -14.96 -11.83
C GLY A 149 -6.71 -14.79 -10.39
N PHE A 150 -6.21 -15.88 -9.79
CA PHE A 150 -5.62 -15.84 -8.46
C PHE A 150 -4.23 -15.23 -8.51
N ASP A 151 -3.90 -14.46 -7.49
CA ASP A 151 -2.59 -13.93 -7.23
C ASP A 151 -2.29 -13.97 -5.73
N GLY A 152 -1.05 -13.71 -5.36
CA GLY A 152 -0.61 -13.63 -3.97
C GLY A 152 0.33 -12.46 -3.77
N PHE A 153 0.62 -12.14 -2.52
CA PHE A 153 1.65 -11.18 -2.18
C PHE A 153 2.19 -11.39 -0.78
N VAL A 154 3.42 -10.98 -0.57
CA VAL A 154 4.03 -10.90 0.75
C VAL A 154 4.70 -9.55 0.89
N ALA A 155 4.73 -9.03 2.13
CA ALA A 155 5.49 -7.82 2.41
C ALA A 155 6.07 -7.83 3.83
N LEU A 156 7.16 -7.10 3.97
CA LEU A 156 7.85 -6.84 5.22
C LEU A 156 8.01 -5.33 5.39
N ASN A 157 7.75 -4.85 6.59
CA ASN A 157 7.92 -3.46 6.94
C ASN A 157 8.68 -3.39 8.28
N ALA A 158 9.94 -3.02 8.24
CA ALA A 158 10.81 -2.91 9.40
C ALA A 158 10.93 -1.46 9.86
N LEU A 159 10.51 -1.19 11.08
CA LEU A 159 10.55 0.14 11.68
C LEU A 159 11.91 0.41 12.35
N LEU A 160 12.61 1.40 11.85
CA LEU A 160 13.87 1.92 12.37
C LEU A 160 13.65 3.09 13.36
N PRO A 161 14.67 3.48 14.13
CA PRO A 161 14.60 4.70 14.93
C PRO A 161 14.32 5.95 14.07
N GLY A 162 13.56 6.90 14.61
CA GLY A 162 13.21 8.14 13.92
C GLY A 162 12.04 8.01 12.92
N ASP A 163 11.17 7.01 13.17
CA ASP A 163 9.95 6.74 12.37
C ASP A 163 10.23 6.50 10.89
N VAL A 164 11.40 5.93 10.62
CA VAL A 164 11.80 5.48 9.29
C VAL A 164 11.42 4.01 9.13
N GLU A 165 10.88 3.66 7.98
CA GLU A 165 10.48 2.31 7.62
C GLU A 165 11.32 1.80 6.45
N LEU A 166 11.76 0.55 6.52
CA LEU A 166 12.27 -0.19 5.36
C LEU A 166 11.18 -1.15 4.89
N ILE A 167 10.82 -1.04 3.64
CA ILE A 167 9.73 -1.80 3.03
C ILE A 167 10.30 -2.72 1.97
N ALA A 168 9.88 -3.98 2.00
CA ALA A 168 10.11 -4.95 0.93
C ALA A 168 8.80 -5.67 0.65
N GLU A 169 8.42 -5.80 -0.61
CA GLU A 169 7.24 -6.55 -1.01
C GLU A 169 7.51 -7.36 -2.27
N TYR A 170 6.88 -8.51 -2.36
CA TYR A 170 6.93 -9.39 -3.51
C TYR A 170 5.53 -9.81 -3.93
N ASP A 171 5.26 -9.65 -5.21
CA ASP A 171 4.05 -10.05 -5.89
C ASP A 171 4.45 -11.06 -6.98
N PRO A 172 4.06 -12.34 -6.88
CA PRO A 172 4.43 -13.35 -7.87
C PRO A 172 3.74 -13.18 -9.22
N ALA A 173 2.71 -12.30 -9.29
CA ALA A 173 1.98 -11.97 -10.52
C ALA A 173 1.42 -13.19 -11.26
N PHE A 174 0.88 -14.18 -10.54
CA PHE A 174 0.32 -15.41 -11.13
C PHE A 174 -0.84 -15.17 -12.10
N ASN A 175 -1.55 -14.06 -11.93
CA ASN A 175 -2.64 -13.65 -12.79
C ASN A 175 -2.20 -12.79 -13.98
N ASP A 176 -0.91 -12.46 -14.07
CA ASP A 176 -0.36 -11.66 -15.16
C ASP A 176 0.07 -12.57 -16.33
N ARG A 177 -0.63 -12.45 -17.46
CA ARG A 177 -0.40 -13.26 -18.66
C ARG A 177 0.12 -12.43 -19.83
N ARG A 178 0.65 -11.25 -19.57
CA ARG A 178 1.18 -10.40 -20.64
C ARG A 178 2.44 -11.03 -21.25
N GLU A 179 2.51 -11.00 -22.58
CA GLU A 179 3.65 -11.57 -23.34
C GLU A 179 4.96 -10.80 -23.12
N GLU A 180 4.88 -9.59 -22.60
CA GLU A 180 6.01 -8.68 -22.41
C GLU A 180 6.80 -8.94 -21.11
N GLN A 181 6.39 -9.91 -20.30
CA GLN A 181 7.11 -10.29 -19.09
C GLN A 181 8.29 -11.21 -19.44
N LYS A 182 9.47 -10.89 -18.95
CA LYS A 182 10.63 -11.79 -19.00
C LYS A 182 10.46 -12.98 -18.05
N ASN A 183 10.00 -12.69 -16.84
CA ASN A 183 9.74 -13.65 -15.78
C ASN A 183 8.54 -13.17 -14.94
N PRO A 184 7.78 -14.07 -14.31
CA PRO A 184 6.72 -13.67 -13.39
C PRO A 184 7.31 -13.11 -12.10
N GLY A 185 6.54 -12.19 -11.49
CA GLY A 185 6.79 -11.65 -10.17
C GLY A 185 7.57 -10.34 -10.15
N PHE A 186 7.20 -9.51 -9.18
CA PHE A 186 7.75 -8.18 -8.96
C PHE A 186 8.25 -8.04 -7.53
N LEU A 187 9.51 -7.67 -7.38
CA LEU A 187 10.12 -7.34 -6.11
C LEU A 187 10.25 -5.83 -6.00
N ASN A 188 9.65 -5.26 -4.97
CA ASN A 188 9.69 -3.83 -4.72
C ASN A 188 10.38 -3.55 -3.38
N PHE A 189 11.11 -2.44 -3.33
CA PHE A 189 11.75 -1.93 -2.12
C PHE A 189 11.34 -0.48 -1.89
N GLY A 190 11.24 -0.08 -0.62
CA GLY A 190 10.91 1.29 -0.29
C GLY A 190 11.49 1.74 1.03
N ILE A 191 11.51 3.06 1.17
CA ILE A 191 11.79 3.74 2.42
C ILE A 191 10.59 4.62 2.71
N GLY A 192 9.99 4.42 3.88
CA GLY A 192 8.94 5.25 4.43
C GLY A 192 9.48 6.14 5.54
N TRP A 193 8.88 7.28 5.73
CA TRP A 193 9.14 8.16 6.86
C TRP A 193 7.83 8.81 7.29
N THR A 194 7.51 8.68 8.60
CA THR A 194 6.35 9.31 9.21
C THR A 194 6.80 10.50 10.03
N PHE A 195 6.24 11.64 9.78
CA PHE A 195 6.50 12.86 10.54
C PHE A 195 5.20 13.48 11.04
N ALA A 196 5.32 14.15 12.21
CA ALA A 196 4.18 14.69 12.93
C ALA A 196 3.05 13.68 13.20
N GLU A 197 3.40 12.37 13.27
CA GLU A 197 2.48 11.24 13.55
C GLU A 197 1.31 11.07 12.56
N ARG A 198 1.23 11.90 11.52
CA ARG A 198 0.08 12.01 10.62
C ARG A 198 0.43 11.96 9.16
N ILE A 199 1.61 12.45 8.81
CA ILE A 199 2.04 12.54 7.43
C ILE A 199 3.11 11.48 7.20
N ARG A 200 2.86 10.58 6.26
CA ARG A 200 3.80 9.56 5.84
C ARG A 200 4.22 9.80 4.39
N MET A 201 5.51 9.72 4.13
CA MET A 201 6.11 9.78 2.81
C MET A 201 6.78 8.44 2.50
N VAL A 202 6.55 7.89 1.33
CA VAL A 202 7.16 6.65 0.85
C VAL A 202 7.85 6.90 -0.48
N LEU A 203 9.12 6.55 -0.55
CA LEU A 203 9.86 6.43 -1.79
C LEU A 203 10.01 4.96 -2.11
N GLY A 204 9.43 4.52 -3.21
CA GLY A 204 9.45 3.13 -3.66
C GLY A 204 10.23 2.95 -4.95
N LEU A 205 10.93 1.84 -5.02
CA LEU A 205 11.58 1.30 -6.19
C LEU A 205 10.85 0.02 -6.56
N ARG A 206 10.23 -0.01 -7.73
CA ARG A 206 9.42 -1.14 -8.19
C ARG A 206 10.15 -1.95 -9.24
N ASP A 207 9.80 -3.24 -9.30
CA ASP A 207 10.39 -4.21 -10.23
C ASP A 207 11.93 -4.25 -10.19
N ALA A 208 12.48 -4.40 -8.98
CA ALA A 208 13.93 -4.48 -8.77
C ALA A 208 14.58 -5.70 -9.47
N LEU A 209 13.79 -6.72 -9.83
CA LEU A 209 14.24 -7.87 -10.58
C LEU A 209 14.33 -7.59 -12.09
N GLY A 210 13.73 -6.50 -12.58
CA GLY A 210 13.68 -6.15 -13.98
C GLY A 210 12.95 -7.21 -14.83
N ASN A 211 11.89 -7.79 -14.28
CA ASN A 211 11.13 -8.87 -14.92
C ASN A 211 10.29 -8.39 -16.09
N ARG A 212 9.96 -7.12 -16.14
CA ARG A 212 9.31 -6.53 -17.29
C ARG A 212 10.33 -6.16 -18.38
N ALA A 213 10.01 -6.47 -19.63
CA ALA A 213 10.99 -6.49 -20.72
C ALA A 213 11.65 -5.14 -21.03
N GLU A 214 11.02 -4.03 -20.77
CA GLU A 214 11.50 -2.72 -21.21
C GLU A 214 11.48 -1.63 -20.12
N THR A 215 11.24 -2.00 -18.86
CA THR A 215 11.18 -1.01 -17.79
C THR A 215 12.57 -0.51 -17.41
N LYS A 216 12.71 0.77 -17.45
CA LYS A 216 13.72 1.49 -16.67
C LYS A 216 13.29 1.47 -15.21
N LEU A 217 14.23 1.73 -14.31
CA LEU A 217 14.01 1.83 -12.86
C LEU A 217 12.69 2.57 -12.54
N ASN A 218 11.68 1.84 -12.11
CA ASN A 218 10.36 2.38 -11.86
C ASN A 218 10.27 2.92 -10.41
N ARG A 219 10.10 4.21 -10.28
CA ARG A 219 10.07 4.92 -9.01
C ARG A 219 8.67 5.41 -8.69
N VAL A 220 8.31 5.35 -7.42
CA VAL A 220 7.07 5.90 -6.90
C VAL A 220 7.34 6.76 -5.68
N LEU A 221 6.66 7.88 -5.58
CA LEU A 221 6.55 8.70 -4.38
C LEU A 221 5.10 8.70 -3.95
N GLU A 222 4.84 8.38 -2.69
CA GLU A 222 3.52 8.57 -2.09
C GLU A 222 3.64 9.46 -0.86
N ILE A 223 2.74 10.43 -0.74
CA ILE A 223 2.56 11.24 0.45
C ILE A 223 1.14 11.02 0.93
N SER A 224 0.98 10.65 2.18
CA SER A 224 -0.32 10.40 2.80
C SER A 224 -0.49 11.17 4.09
N LEU A 225 -1.73 11.53 4.38
CA LEU A 225 -2.18 12.17 5.61
C LEU A 225 -3.29 11.32 6.21
N ASN A 226 -3.16 11.01 7.48
CA ASN A 226 -4.23 10.43 8.29
C ASN A 226 -4.61 11.42 9.38
N GLU A 227 -5.89 11.65 9.53
CA GLU A 227 -6.43 12.54 10.56
C GLU A 227 -7.78 12.02 11.03
N ARG A 228 -8.20 12.42 12.23
CA ARG A 228 -9.50 12.06 12.80
C ARG A 228 -10.33 13.31 13.02
N PHE A 229 -11.64 13.20 12.68
CA PHE A 229 -12.62 14.26 12.98
C PHE A 229 -12.86 14.42 14.48
#